data_fafaa6b2dc1ffe28f1e073c1581aa6ba
#
_entry.id   fafaa6b2dc1ffe28f1e073c1581aa6ba
#
_cell.length_a   1.000
_cell.length_b   1.000
_cell.length_c   1.000
_cell.angle_alpha   90.00
_cell.angle_beta   90.00
_cell.angle_gamma   90.00
#
_symmetry.space_group_name_H-M   'P 1'
#
loop_
_entity.id
_entity.type
_entity.pdbx_description
1 polymer ?
#
loop_
_entity_poly.entity_id
_entity_poly.type
_entity_poly.pdbx_seq_one_letter_code
_entity_poly.pdbx_strand_id
1 'polypeptide(L)'
;MGILSNIEPKEVFQYFEELSMVPRSTFHTKKISDFCVEFAKAHNLEYIQDEVNNVIIKKPGTAGYENSDPVIIQGHLDMVATKTTDSDHDFENDPLDLFVDGDLIGAKNTTLGGDDGIAAHQGAHQEALR
;
A
#
# COMPACT_ATOMS: atom_id res chain seq x y z
N MET A 1 -17.31 -2.05 5.95
CA MET A 1 -16.38 -1.12 6.62
C MET A 1 -15.29 -1.94 7.28
N GLY A 2 -14.05 -1.52 7.10
CA GLY A 2 -12.90 -2.19 7.68
C GLY A 2 -12.69 -1.83 9.16
N ILE A 3 -11.77 -2.55 9.80
CA ILE A 3 -11.43 -2.33 11.21
C ILE A 3 -10.74 -1.00 11.46
N LEU A 4 -10.13 -0.38 10.42
CA LEU A 4 -9.41 0.89 10.48
C LEU A 4 -10.28 2.09 10.05
N SER A 5 -11.53 1.89 9.71
CA SER A 5 -12.42 2.91 9.10
C SER A 5 -12.68 4.15 9.95
N ASN A 6 -12.42 4.08 11.26
CA ASN A 6 -12.63 5.19 12.21
C ASN A 6 -11.33 5.88 12.62
N ILE A 7 -10.20 5.54 12.00
CA ILE A 7 -8.87 6.09 12.33
C ILE A 7 -8.54 7.19 11.31
N GLU A 8 -8.00 8.31 11.81
CA GLU A 8 -7.54 9.42 10.97
C GLU A 8 -6.02 9.37 10.74
N PRO A 9 -5.52 9.77 9.57
CA PRO A 9 -6.27 10.21 8.37
C PRO A 9 -6.94 9.01 7.65
N LYS A 10 -8.22 9.15 7.34
CA LYS A 10 -9.05 8.05 6.81
C LYS A 10 -8.49 7.42 5.54
N GLU A 11 -8.06 8.25 4.60
CA GLU A 11 -7.55 7.78 3.31
C GLU A 11 -6.30 6.91 3.47
N VAL A 12 -5.39 7.29 4.36
CA VAL A 12 -4.17 6.52 4.64
C VAL A 12 -4.53 5.17 5.24
N PHE A 13 -5.40 5.13 6.24
CA PHE A 13 -5.79 3.88 6.91
C PHE A 13 -6.68 3.00 6.05
N GLN A 14 -7.48 3.58 5.15
CA GLN A 14 -8.20 2.83 4.14
C GLN A 14 -7.21 2.09 3.21
N TYR A 15 -6.24 2.80 2.65
CA TYR A 15 -5.23 2.17 1.78
C TYR A 15 -4.35 1.17 2.53
N PHE A 16 -4.02 1.46 3.79
CA PHE A 16 -3.31 0.51 4.64
C PHE A 16 -4.07 -0.82 4.76
N GLU A 17 -5.37 -0.75 5.02
CA GLU A 17 -6.22 -1.92 5.12
C GLU A 17 -6.37 -2.66 3.78
N GLU A 18 -6.55 -1.94 2.67
CA GLU A 18 -6.61 -2.51 1.32
C GLU A 18 -5.31 -3.24 0.95
N LEU A 19 -4.14 -2.64 1.26
CA LEU A 19 -2.83 -3.26 1.03
C LEU A 19 -2.63 -4.54 1.85
N SER A 20 -3.12 -4.57 3.09
CA SER A 20 -3.02 -5.75 3.95
C SER A 20 -3.78 -6.96 3.41
N MET A 21 -4.78 -6.72 2.54
CA MET A 21 -5.55 -7.78 1.88
C MET A 21 -4.81 -8.42 0.70
N VAL A 22 -3.70 -7.81 0.24
CA VAL A 22 -2.93 -8.28 -0.92
C VAL A 22 -1.69 -9.04 -0.45
N PRO A 23 -1.61 -10.38 -0.69
CA PRO A 23 -0.39 -11.14 -0.41
C PRO A 23 0.81 -10.57 -1.18
N ARG A 24 1.92 -10.31 -0.47
CA ARG A 24 3.09 -9.61 -1.03
C ARG A 24 4.41 -9.96 -0.36
N SER A 25 4.60 -11.23 -0.08
CA SER A 25 5.90 -11.69 0.44
C SER A 25 7.04 -11.39 -0.53
N THR A 26 8.24 -11.20 0.00
CA THR A 26 9.46 -10.99 -0.80
C THR A 26 9.58 -12.08 -1.87
N PHE A 27 9.91 -11.69 -3.09
CA PHE A 27 9.91 -12.48 -4.33
C PHE A 27 8.52 -12.85 -4.91
N HIS A 28 7.41 -12.52 -4.23
CA HIS A 28 6.05 -12.77 -4.69
C HIS A 28 5.26 -11.45 -4.77
N THR A 29 5.79 -10.48 -5.52
CA THR A 29 5.32 -9.09 -5.54
C THR A 29 4.39 -8.74 -6.71
N LYS A 30 4.06 -9.71 -7.57
CA LYS A 30 3.23 -9.42 -8.75
C LYS A 30 1.84 -8.87 -8.39
N LYS A 31 1.17 -9.47 -7.40
CA LYS A 31 -0.18 -9.04 -6.97
C LYS A 31 -0.19 -7.61 -6.44
N ILE A 32 0.78 -7.25 -5.59
CA ILE A 32 0.87 -5.89 -5.05
C ILE A 32 1.30 -4.87 -6.09
N SER A 33 2.15 -5.26 -7.03
CA SER A 33 2.52 -4.44 -8.18
C SER A 33 1.30 -4.12 -9.05
N ASP A 34 0.49 -5.14 -9.36
CA ASP A 34 -0.76 -4.97 -10.10
C ASP A 34 -1.76 -4.10 -9.34
N PHE A 35 -1.86 -4.24 -8.03
CA PHE A 35 -2.68 -3.36 -7.19
C PHE A 35 -2.29 -1.88 -7.36
N CYS A 36 -0.99 -1.57 -7.36
CA CYS A 36 -0.52 -0.20 -7.60
C CYS A 36 -0.86 0.29 -9.02
N VAL A 37 -0.78 -0.57 -10.01
CA VAL A 37 -1.20 -0.25 -11.39
C VAL A 37 -2.69 0.06 -11.47
N GLU A 38 -3.53 -0.75 -10.82
CA GLU A 38 -4.98 -0.50 -10.77
C GLU A 38 -5.31 0.82 -10.04
N PHE A 39 -4.58 1.15 -8.98
CA PHE A 39 -4.68 2.47 -8.34
C PHE A 39 -4.39 3.60 -9.34
N ALA A 40 -3.28 3.50 -10.09
CA ALA A 40 -2.93 4.52 -11.08
C ALA A 40 -4.02 4.66 -12.15
N LYS A 41 -4.54 3.56 -12.67
CA LYS A 41 -5.65 3.55 -13.65
C LYS A 41 -6.92 4.20 -13.09
N ALA A 42 -7.31 3.85 -11.87
CA ALA A 42 -8.51 4.41 -11.24
C ALA A 42 -8.44 5.93 -11.04
N HIS A 43 -7.23 6.48 -10.93
CA HIS A 43 -6.99 7.91 -10.76
C HIS A 43 -6.53 8.61 -12.05
N ASN A 44 -6.57 7.93 -13.18
CA ASN A 44 -6.11 8.44 -14.49
C ASN A 44 -4.66 8.96 -14.46
N LEU A 45 -3.78 8.26 -13.74
CA LEU A 45 -2.37 8.59 -13.64
C LEU A 45 -1.56 7.78 -14.66
N GLU A 46 -0.52 8.41 -15.22
CA GLU A 46 0.47 7.71 -16.03
C GLU A 46 1.28 6.76 -15.11
N TYR A 47 1.54 5.56 -15.59
CA TYR A 47 2.35 4.60 -14.86
C TYR A 47 3.28 3.80 -15.77
N ILE A 48 4.33 3.25 -15.17
CA ILE A 48 5.24 2.29 -15.78
C ILE A 48 5.36 1.12 -14.80
N GLN A 49 5.15 -0.09 -15.30
CA GLN A 49 5.41 -1.33 -14.57
C GLN A 49 6.48 -2.12 -15.32
N ASP A 50 7.56 -2.49 -14.65
CA ASP A 50 8.62 -3.25 -15.27
C ASP A 50 8.47 -4.77 -15.05
N GLU A 51 9.37 -5.55 -15.66
CA GLU A 51 9.35 -7.01 -15.63
C GLU A 51 9.69 -7.62 -14.26
N VAL A 52 10.26 -6.82 -13.34
CA VAL A 52 10.56 -7.22 -11.95
C VAL A 52 9.59 -6.61 -10.94
N ASN A 53 8.45 -6.14 -11.43
CA ASN A 53 7.32 -5.63 -10.64
C ASN A 53 7.54 -4.28 -9.95
N ASN A 54 8.54 -3.49 -10.35
CA ASN A 54 8.59 -2.09 -9.92
C ASN A 54 7.48 -1.29 -10.61
N VAL A 55 6.91 -0.33 -9.91
CA VAL A 55 5.87 0.55 -10.44
C VAL A 55 6.29 2.01 -10.23
N ILE A 56 6.26 2.80 -11.29
CA ILE A 56 6.42 4.24 -11.23
C ILE A 56 5.08 4.86 -11.60
N ILE A 57 4.55 5.71 -10.74
CA ILE A 57 3.31 6.44 -10.97
C ILE A 57 3.66 7.93 -11.07
N LYS A 58 3.25 8.57 -12.15
CA LYS A 58 3.51 9.99 -12.37
C LYS A 58 2.25 10.79 -12.08
N LYS A 59 2.34 11.67 -11.10
CA LYS A 59 1.30 12.63 -10.77
C LYS A 59 1.76 14.02 -11.27
N PRO A 60 0.98 14.69 -12.13
CA PRO A 60 1.30 16.05 -12.54
C PRO A 60 1.23 17.02 -11.35
N GLY A 61 1.95 18.12 -11.43
CA GLY A 61 1.85 19.21 -10.46
C GLY A 61 0.42 19.77 -10.41
N THR A 62 -0.01 20.17 -9.21
CA THR A 62 -1.28 20.87 -9.04
C THR A 62 -1.20 22.29 -9.62
N ALA A 63 -2.34 22.98 -9.72
CA ALA A 63 -2.42 24.32 -10.27
C ALA A 63 -1.40 25.28 -9.66
N GLY A 64 -0.57 25.89 -10.50
CA GLY A 64 0.53 26.76 -10.11
C GLY A 64 1.88 26.05 -9.92
N TYR A 65 1.91 24.71 -9.97
CA TYR A 65 3.12 23.89 -9.79
C TYR A 65 3.42 23.00 -10.99
N GLU A 66 2.79 23.24 -12.14
CA GLU A 66 2.89 22.40 -13.33
C GLU A 66 4.31 22.31 -13.90
N ASN A 67 5.10 23.38 -13.69
CA ASN A 67 6.47 23.47 -14.14
C ASN A 67 7.52 23.37 -13.01
N SER A 68 7.10 22.95 -11.81
CA SER A 68 8.03 22.73 -10.70
C SER A 68 8.89 21.50 -10.95
N ASP A 69 10.08 21.52 -10.36
CA ASP A 69 10.97 20.35 -10.38
C ASP A 69 10.26 19.13 -9.77
N PRO A 70 10.43 17.94 -10.35
CA PRO A 70 9.76 16.74 -9.85
C PRO A 70 10.33 16.31 -8.49
N VAL A 71 9.45 15.78 -7.65
CA VAL A 71 9.80 15.12 -6.40
C VAL A 71 9.53 13.62 -6.54
N ILE A 72 10.49 12.79 -6.14
CA ILE A 72 10.34 11.34 -6.09
C ILE A 72 10.02 10.94 -4.66
N ILE A 73 8.91 10.24 -4.48
CA ILE A 73 8.55 9.58 -3.22
C ILE A 73 8.67 8.07 -3.47
N GLN A 74 9.41 7.36 -2.63
CA GLN A 74 9.74 5.95 -2.85
C GLN A 74 9.37 5.12 -1.63
N GLY A 75 8.81 3.94 -1.87
CA GLY A 75 8.55 2.89 -0.88
C GLY A 75 8.77 1.52 -1.49
N HIS A 76 8.91 0.50 -0.66
CA HIS A 76 8.98 -0.89 -1.14
C HIS A 76 7.60 -1.53 -1.13
N LEU A 77 7.39 -2.53 -2.00
CA LEU A 77 6.10 -3.21 -2.16
C LEU A 77 6.00 -4.51 -1.35
N ASP A 78 7.14 -5.15 -1.10
CA ASP A 78 7.18 -6.44 -0.43
C ASP A 78 7.11 -6.34 1.09
N MET A 79 6.87 -7.47 1.72
CA MET A 79 6.88 -7.65 3.16
C MET A 79 7.64 -8.92 3.52
N VAL A 80 8.40 -8.88 4.62
CA VAL A 80 9.01 -10.08 5.19
C VAL A 80 7.92 -11.07 5.62
N ALA A 81 7.99 -12.29 5.11
CA ALA A 81 7.02 -13.34 5.36
C ALA A 81 7.47 -14.22 6.55
N THR A 82 7.11 -13.80 7.74
CA THR A 82 7.36 -14.56 8.97
C THR A 82 6.08 -14.73 9.76
N LYS A 83 5.87 -15.92 10.31
CA LYS A 83 4.68 -16.26 11.09
C LYS A 83 5.06 -17.05 12.34
N THR A 84 4.15 -17.13 13.30
CA THR A 84 4.33 -17.98 14.49
C THR A 84 4.31 -19.46 14.07
N THR A 85 4.94 -20.32 14.88
CA THR A 85 5.14 -21.74 14.55
C THR A 85 3.83 -22.55 14.48
N ASP A 86 2.80 -22.07 15.15
CA ASP A 86 1.45 -22.66 15.18
C ASP A 86 0.50 -22.08 14.12
N SER A 87 0.95 -21.11 13.31
CA SER A 87 0.15 -20.48 12.27
C SER A 87 0.20 -21.30 10.97
N ASP A 88 -0.93 -21.48 10.34
CA ASP A 88 -1.11 -22.10 9.03
C ASP A 88 -1.22 -21.06 7.89
N HIS A 89 -1.00 -19.77 8.19
CA HIS A 89 -1.09 -18.68 7.23
C HIS A 89 -0.26 -18.93 5.97
N ASP A 90 -0.87 -18.78 4.80
CA ASP A 90 -0.25 -18.89 3.49
C ASP A 90 0.08 -17.49 2.92
N PHE A 91 1.35 -17.10 2.94
CA PHE A 91 1.79 -15.80 2.46
C PHE A 91 1.61 -15.55 0.96
N GLU A 92 1.29 -16.55 0.17
CA GLU A 92 1.02 -16.39 -1.26
C GLU A 92 -0.47 -16.14 -1.55
N ASN A 93 -1.36 -16.58 -0.66
CA ASN A 93 -2.80 -16.58 -0.93
C ASN A 93 -3.64 -15.90 0.15
N ASP A 94 -3.19 -15.88 1.41
CA ASP A 94 -3.99 -15.34 2.50
C ASP A 94 -3.73 -13.85 2.73
N PRO A 95 -4.80 -13.05 2.95
CA PRO A 95 -4.66 -11.68 3.43
C PRO A 95 -4.16 -11.68 4.89
N LEU A 96 -3.57 -10.57 5.32
CA LEU A 96 -3.23 -10.38 6.73
C LEU A 96 -4.49 -10.18 7.57
N ASP A 97 -4.53 -10.80 8.75
CA ASP A 97 -5.61 -10.61 9.73
C ASP A 97 -5.20 -9.49 10.70
N LEU A 98 -5.60 -8.26 10.39
CA LEU A 98 -5.27 -7.09 11.18
C LEU A 98 -6.06 -7.03 12.48
N PHE A 99 -5.47 -6.45 13.50
CA PHE A 99 -6.13 -6.07 14.75
C PHE A 99 -5.69 -4.70 15.23
N VAL A 100 -6.52 -4.07 16.04
CA VAL A 100 -6.22 -2.80 16.73
C VAL A 100 -6.20 -3.07 18.23
N ASP A 101 -5.14 -2.63 18.90
CA ASP A 101 -4.98 -2.69 20.36
C ASP A 101 -4.51 -1.32 20.85
N GLY A 102 -5.44 -0.53 21.36
CA GLY A 102 -5.16 0.86 21.74
C GLY A 102 -4.65 1.68 20.56
N ASP A 103 -3.42 2.16 20.64
CA ASP A 103 -2.75 2.95 19.61
C ASP A 103 -1.91 2.10 18.64
N LEU A 104 -2.01 0.78 18.72
CA LEU A 104 -1.24 -0.15 17.91
C LEU A 104 -2.12 -0.86 16.88
N ILE A 105 -1.58 -1.02 15.68
CA ILE A 105 -2.12 -1.89 14.63
C ILE A 105 -1.15 -3.04 14.45
N GLY A 106 -1.65 -4.26 14.44
CA GLY A 106 -0.86 -5.47 14.24
C GLY A 106 -1.55 -6.47 13.32
N ALA A 107 -0.84 -7.53 12.97
CA ALA A 107 -1.38 -8.69 12.27
C ALA A 107 -1.28 -9.94 13.15
N LYS A 108 -2.34 -10.73 13.17
CA LYS A 108 -2.39 -11.94 14.01
C LYS A 108 -1.45 -13.01 13.45
N ASN A 109 -0.55 -13.46 14.30
CA ASN A 109 0.37 -14.59 14.04
C ASN A 109 1.32 -14.40 12.85
N THR A 110 1.42 -13.21 12.28
CA THR A 110 2.30 -12.88 11.15
C THR A 110 3.03 -11.58 11.39
N THR A 111 4.07 -11.33 10.59
CA THR A 111 4.66 -10.00 10.42
C THR A 111 3.68 -9.03 9.78
N LEU A 112 3.93 -7.75 9.99
CA LEU A 112 3.26 -6.63 9.32
C LEU A 112 4.33 -5.58 9.01
N GLY A 113 4.39 -5.08 7.77
CA GLY A 113 5.38 -4.07 7.40
C GLY A 113 5.24 -3.56 5.97
N GLY A 114 5.76 -2.37 5.71
CA GLY A 114 5.76 -1.70 4.41
C GLY A 114 4.43 -1.05 4.00
N ASP A 115 3.33 -1.36 4.67
CA ASP A 115 1.98 -0.89 4.36
C ASP A 115 1.84 0.62 4.55
N ASP A 116 2.46 1.16 5.57
CA ASP A 116 2.39 2.57 5.96
C ASP A 116 2.97 3.49 4.89
N GLY A 117 4.13 3.14 4.33
CA GLY A 117 4.77 3.91 3.28
C GLY A 117 3.91 4.04 2.02
N ILE A 118 3.42 2.91 1.50
CA ILE A 118 2.58 2.89 0.30
C ILE A 118 1.23 3.58 0.57
N ALA A 119 0.59 3.28 1.69
CA ALA A 119 -0.69 3.87 2.08
C ALA A 119 -0.59 5.40 2.24
N ALA A 120 0.51 5.91 2.81
CA ALA A 120 0.75 7.34 2.92
C ALA A 120 0.89 8.01 1.54
N HIS A 121 1.56 7.37 0.58
CA HIS A 121 1.67 7.90 -0.79
C HIS A 121 0.31 7.97 -1.49
N GLN A 122 -0.51 6.93 -1.36
CA GLN A 122 -1.85 6.89 -1.93
C GLN A 122 -2.77 7.90 -1.26
N GLY A 123 -2.72 8.02 0.08
CA GLY A 123 -3.47 9.00 0.84
C GLY A 123 -3.09 10.45 0.47
N ALA A 124 -1.81 10.75 0.32
CA ALA A 124 -1.33 12.05 -0.11
C ALA A 124 -1.84 12.45 -1.51
N HIS A 125 -2.00 11.48 -2.43
CA HIS A 125 -2.61 11.73 -3.73
C HIS A 125 -4.08 12.18 -3.58
N GLN A 126 -4.86 11.53 -2.75
CA GLN A 126 -6.26 11.88 -2.50
C GLN A 126 -6.41 13.27 -1.87
N GLU A 127 -5.57 13.61 -0.92
CA GLU A 127 -5.54 14.94 -0.28
C GLU A 127 -5.25 16.05 -1.31
N ALA A 128 -4.34 15.81 -2.25
CA ALA A 128 -3.98 16.80 -3.27
C ALA A 128 -5.07 17.02 -4.33
N LEU A 129 -6.14 16.22 -4.35
CA LEU A 129 -7.30 16.39 -5.24
C LEU A 129 -8.43 17.21 -4.61
N ARG A 130 -8.34 17.54 -3.34
CA ARG A 130 -9.31 18.37 -2.58
C ARG A 130 -8.95 19.85 -2.68
#